data_7f3fe89f41a6d9645b94c0e46ece970d
#
_entry.id   7f3fe89f41a6d9645b94c0e46ece970d
#
_cell.length_a   1.000
_cell.length_b   1.000
_cell.length_c   1.000
_cell.angle_alpha   90.00
_cell.angle_beta   90.00
_cell.angle_gamma   90.00
#
_symmetry.space_group_name_H-M   'P 1'
#
loop_
_entity.id
_entity.type
_entity.pdbx_description
1 polymer ?
#
loop_
_entity_poly.entity_id
_entity_poly.type
_entity_poly.pdbx_seq_one_letter_code
_entity_poly.pdbx_strand_id
1 'polypeptide(L)'
;MDRTTAEKEWLRRISGGKSAVPRRKPTSDQSSSKPRPKPQPTAKKHGNGFGDIAGMEDLKQRVKEGFINVLQHRDLADAYGIRPPSMLFYGPAGCGKTFFAEKMAEEVGIHFIKVVPDDLASTMVHGTQEKIGEVFKNAERHAPALLFFDEFDAMVPRRTGNEYNQHYDSEVNEFLCMLNHASDKGVYVLAATNHPERIDKAVLRTGRIDELVYVDMPDHEARKSLFALELAKLPREEGIDMDRLAH
;
A
#
# COMPACT_ATOMS: atom_id res chain seq x y z
N MET A 1 2.72 -21.01 13.55
CA MET A 1 1.86 -21.26 12.37
C MET A 1 2.64 -20.78 11.16
N ASP A 2 2.90 -21.61 10.18
CA ASP A 2 3.79 -21.29 9.07
C ASP A 2 3.17 -20.19 8.19
N ARG A 3 4.00 -19.21 7.77
CA ARG A 3 3.66 -18.04 6.95
C ARG A 3 2.80 -18.42 5.72
N THR A 4 3.18 -19.52 5.07
CA THR A 4 2.50 -20.08 3.90
C THR A 4 1.08 -20.58 4.22
N THR A 5 0.84 -21.02 5.44
CA THR A 5 -0.44 -21.58 5.89
C THR A 5 -1.44 -20.47 6.21
N ALA A 6 -1.00 -19.39 6.87
CA ALA A 6 -1.86 -18.24 7.18
C ALA A 6 -2.31 -17.50 5.91
N GLU A 7 -1.39 -17.31 4.96
CA GLU A 7 -1.67 -16.69 3.66
C GLU A 7 -2.65 -17.55 2.82
N LYS A 8 -2.44 -18.86 2.76
CA LYS A 8 -3.32 -19.80 2.04
C LYS A 8 -4.72 -19.89 2.68
N GLU A 9 -4.81 -19.86 3.99
CA GLU A 9 -6.10 -19.94 4.67
C GLU A 9 -6.91 -18.65 4.50
N TRP A 10 -6.25 -17.50 4.53
CA TRP A 10 -6.89 -16.22 4.24
C TRP A 10 -7.35 -16.12 2.78
N LEU A 11 -6.49 -16.46 1.81
CA LEU A 11 -6.84 -16.53 0.39
C LEU A 11 -8.01 -17.46 0.13
N ARG A 12 -8.11 -18.60 0.83
CA ARG A 12 -9.22 -19.55 0.75
C ARG A 12 -10.54 -18.94 1.26
N ARG A 13 -10.48 -18.08 2.29
CA ARG A 13 -11.67 -17.40 2.85
C ARG A 13 -12.23 -16.31 1.94
N ILE A 14 -11.38 -15.61 1.18
CA ILE A 14 -11.81 -14.55 0.25
C ILE A 14 -12.07 -15.06 -1.18
N SER A 15 -11.44 -16.14 -1.63
CA SER A 15 -11.55 -16.66 -2.99
C SER A 15 -12.71 -17.62 -3.22
N GLY A 16 -13.67 -17.77 -2.31
CA GLY A 16 -14.84 -18.66 -2.39
C GLY A 16 -15.72 -18.50 -3.65
N GLY A 17 -15.12 -18.54 -4.82
CA GLY A 17 -15.78 -18.53 -6.11
C GLY A 17 -14.77 -18.71 -7.25
N LYS A 18 -14.85 -19.87 -7.93
CA LYS A 18 -14.14 -20.11 -9.18
C LYS A 18 -14.54 -19.05 -10.20
N SER A 19 -13.59 -18.30 -10.74
CA SER A 19 -13.79 -17.50 -11.93
C SER A 19 -12.57 -17.61 -12.83
N ALA A 20 -12.77 -18.22 -13.99
CA ALA A 20 -11.82 -18.25 -15.08
C ALA A 20 -11.69 -16.84 -15.68
N VAL A 21 -10.46 -16.37 -15.84
CA VAL A 21 -10.12 -15.08 -16.45
C VAL A 21 -10.31 -15.18 -17.96
N PRO A 22 -11.19 -14.38 -18.60
CA PRO A 22 -11.22 -14.28 -20.06
C PRO A 22 -10.11 -13.33 -20.53
N ARG A 23 -9.22 -13.84 -21.40
CA ARG A 23 -8.25 -13.03 -22.15
C ARG A 23 -8.99 -12.00 -23.02
N ARG A 24 -8.88 -10.72 -22.68
CA ARG A 24 -9.30 -9.62 -23.56
C ARG A 24 -8.31 -9.45 -24.69
N LYS A 25 -8.83 -9.45 -25.93
CA LYS A 25 -8.09 -9.00 -27.12
C LYS A 25 -7.88 -7.48 -27.05
N PRO A 26 -6.76 -6.94 -27.58
CA PRO A 26 -6.54 -5.50 -27.62
C PRO A 26 -7.52 -4.85 -28.60
N THR A 27 -8.36 -3.95 -28.10
CA THR A 27 -9.14 -3.03 -28.94
C THR A 27 -8.28 -1.82 -29.24
N SER A 28 -8.10 -1.54 -30.51
CA SER A 28 -7.42 -0.37 -31.03
C SER A 28 -8.33 0.86 -30.87
N ASP A 29 -8.14 1.63 -29.78
CA ASP A 29 -8.65 2.98 -29.69
C ASP A 29 -7.46 3.95 -29.68
N GLN A 30 -7.27 4.61 -30.85
CA GLN A 30 -6.36 5.73 -31.01
C GLN A 30 -7.00 6.98 -30.40
N SER A 31 -6.84 7.18 -29.10
CA SER A 31 -7.02 8.48 -28.50
C SER A 31 -5.65 9.11 -28.25
N SER A 32 -5.43 10.25 -28.87
CA SER A 32 -4.23 11.09 -28.81
C SER A 32 -3.93 11.46 -27.34
N SER A 33 -3.11 10.68 -26.65
CA SER A 33 -2.63 10.99 -25.31
C SER A 33 -1.53 12.05 -25.40
N LYS A 34 -1.74 13.21 -24.78
CA LYS A 34 -0.67 14.18 -24.48
C LYS A 34 0.49 13.44 -23.79
N PRO A 35 1.75 13.77 -24.13
CA PRO A 35 2.89 13.14 -23.45
C PRO A 35 2.82 13.43 -21.96
N ARG A 36 2.86 12.37 -21.15
CA ARG A 36 2.92 12.46 -19.69
C ARG A 36 4.19 13.21 -19.28
N PRO A 37 4.13 14.10 -18.26
CA PRO A 37 5.34 14.74 -17.77
C PRO A 37 6.33 13.66 -17.31
N LYS A 38 7.57 13.76 -17.78
CA LYS A 38 8.66 12.88 -17.35
C LYS A 38 8.83 13.03 -15.84
N PRO A 39 9.02 11.95 -15.08
CA PRO A 39 9.27 12.03 -13.65
C PRO A 39 10.56 12.85 -13.45
N GLN A 40 10.43 14.02 -12.86
CA GLN A 40 11.58 14.78 -12.39
C GLN A 40 11.98 14.19 -11.03
N PRO A 41 13.24 13.82 -10.82
CA PRO A 41 13.74 13.37 -9.52
C PRO A 41 13.82 14.59 -8.59
N THR A 42 12.76 14.89 -7.85
CA THR A 42 12.67 16.11 -7.04
C THR A 42 12.41 15.91 -5.57
N ALA A 43 12.35 14.69 -5.07
CA ALA A 43 12.47 14.48 -3.64
C ALA A 43 13.95 14.23 -3.30
N LYS A 44 14.59 15.15 -2.55
CA LYS A 44 15.84 14.86 -1.87
C LYS A 44 15.58 13.65 -1.00
N LYS A 45 16.39 12.58 -1.09
CA LYS A 45 16.34 11.45 -0.17
C LYS A 45 16.49 12.00 1.24
N HIS A 46 15.39 12.10 1.99
CA HIS A 46 15.37 12.47 3.39
C HIS A 46 15.28 11.17 4.22
N GLY A 47 16.36 10.41 4.28
CA GLY A 47 16.43 9.14 5.02
C GLY A 47 17.23 8.08 4.26
N ASN A 48 17.43 6.92 4.91
CA ASN A 48 18.17 5.80 4.33
C ASN A 48 17.25 4.80 3.59
N GLY A 49 15.94 5.09 3.48
CA GLY A 49 14.98 4.20 2.83
C GLY A 49 14.96 2.81 3.47
N PHE A 50 15.15 1.78 2.68
CA PHE A 50 15.20 0.39 3.17
C PHE A 50 16.39 0.07 4.07
N GLY A 51 17.42 0.92 4.12
CA GLY A 51 18.52 0.80 5.07
C GLY A 51 18.09 0.99 6.53
N ASP A 52 16.99 1.68 6.79
CA ASP A 52 16.43 1.87 8.12
C ASP A 52 15.54 0.70 8.57
N ILE A 53 15.23 -0.26 7.68
CA ILE A 53 14.39 -1.42 7.98
C ILE A 53 15.28 -2.61 8.32
N ALA A 54 15.17 -3.09 9.54
CA ALA A 54 15.82 -4.33 9.96
C ALA A 54 15.02 -5.55 9.48
N GLY A 55 15.69 -6.51 8.84
CA GLY A 55 15.05 -7.72 8.32
C GLY A 55 14.06 -7.44 7.17
N MET A 56 13.02 -8.27 7.06
CA MET A 56 11.98 -8.19 6.02
C MET A 56 12.54 -8.28 4.59
N GLU A 57 13.63 -9.04 4.37
CA GLU A 57 14.32 -9.06 3.08
C GLU A 57 13.42 -9.54 1.93
N ASP A 58 12.58 -10.55 2.17
CA ASP A 58 11.61 -11.03 1.18
C ASP A 58 10.63 -9.93 0.76
N LEU A 59 10.13 -9.15 1.75
CA LEU A 59 9.22 -8.05 1.49
C LEU A 59 9.90 -6.93 0.72
N LYS A 60 11.13 -6.55 1.14
CA LYS A 60 11.94 -5.55 0.43
C LYS A 60 12.18 -5.96 -1.02
N GLN A 61 12.56 -7.23 -1.24
CA GLN A 61 12.82 -7.76 -2.59
C GLN A 61 11.53 -7.74 -3.44
N ARG A 62 10.42 -8.22 -2.91
CA ARG A 62 9.12 -8.21 -3.59
C ARG A 62 8.70 -6.80 -4.00
N VAL A 63 8.85 -5.82 -3.10
CA VAL A 63 8.53 -4.42 -3.40
C VAL A 63 9.52 -3.82 -4.41
N LYS A 64 10.81 -4.15 -4.31
CA LYS A 64 11.80 -3.70 -5.31
C LYS A 64 11.43 -4.21 -6.71
N GLU A 65 11.13 -5.48 -6.85
CA GLU A 65 10.82 -6.09 -8.15
C GLU A 65 9.48 -5.62 -8.72
N GLY A 66 8.42 -5.64 -7.92
CA GLY A 66 7.06 -5.37 -8.39
C GLY A 66 6.72 -3.89 -8.49
N PHE A 67 7.31 -3.05 -7.65
CA PHE A 67 6.94 -1.64 -7.55
C PHE A 67 8.09 -0.70 -7.93
N ILE A 68 9.25 -0.81 -7.27
CA ILE A 68 10.33 0.17 -7.43
C ILE A 68 10.92 0.10 -8.85
N ASN A 69 11.24 -1.10 -9.33
CA ASN A 69 11.79 -1.28 -10.68
C ASN A 69 10.82 -0.79 -11.77
N VAL A 70 9.52 -1.00 -11.59
CA VAL A 70 8.49 -0.51 -12.52
C VAL A 70 8.48 1.02 -12.58
N LEU A 71 8.66 1.69 -11.44
CA LEU A 71 8.74 3.14 -11.37
C LEU A 71 10.04 3.69 -11.97
N GLN A 72 11.17 3.03 -11.71
CA GLN A 72 12.47 3.45 -12.23
C GLN A 72 12.60 3.27 -13.74
N HIS A 73 11.93 2.25 -14.30
CA HIS A 73 11.93 1.96 -15.74
C HIS A 73 10.58 2.26 -16.40
N ARG A 74 9.98 3.40 -16.06
CA ARG A 74 8.63 3.76 -16.46
C ARG A 74 8.40 3.75 -17.98
N ASP A 75 9.36 4.24 -18.77
CA ASP A 75 9.24 4.26 -20.23
C ASP A 75 9.10 2.83 -20.80
N LEU A 76 9.84 1.88 -20.24
CA LEU A 76 9.76 0.46 -20.61
C LEU A 76 8.45 -0.16 -20.10
N ALA A 77 8.08 0.10 -18.85
CA ALA A 77 6.85 -0.39 -18.27
C ALA A 77 5.61 0.08 -19.03
N ASP A 78 5.55 1.37 -19.40
CA ASP A 78 4.48 1.96 -20.21
C ASP A 78 4.41 1.31 -21.61
N ALA A 79 5.56 1.02 -22.25
CA ALA A 79 5.62 0.34 -23.55
C ALA A 79 5.01 -1.08 -23.53
N TYR A 80 5.13 -1.78 -22.39
CA TYR A 80 4.53 -3.11 -22.17
C TYR A 80 3.18 -3.08 -21.45
N GLY A 81 2.64 -1.89 -21.17
CA GLY A 81 1.38 -1.75 -20.41
C GLY A 81 1.47 -2.19 -18.96
N ILE A 82 2.69 -2.22 -18.38
CA ILE A 82 2.94 -2.59 -16.99
C ILE A 82 2.79 -1.35 -16.11
N ARG A 83 2.09 -1.47 -15.00
CA ARG A 83 1.90 -0.41 -14.01
C ARG A 83 2.32 -0.90 -12.64
N PRO A 84 2.84 0.00 -11.77
CA PRO A 84 3.07 -0.36 -10.37
C PRO A 84 1.74 -0.81 -9.74
N PRO A 85 1.70 -1.96 -9.04
CA PRO A 85 0.48 -2.44 -8.42
C PRO A 85 0.07 -1.57 -7.24
N SER A 86 -1.22 -1.43 -7.02
CA SER A 86 -1.75 -0.99 -5.73
C SER A 86 -1.69 -2.17 -4.76
N MET A 87 -1.21 -1.93 -3.54
CA MET A 87 -0.93 -3.01 -2.58
C MET A 87 -1.73 -2.83 -1.29
N LEU A 88 -2.07 -3.96 -0.65
CA LEU A 88 -2.59 -4.02 0.70
C LEU A 88 -1.61 -4.80 1.59
N PHE A 89 -1.03 -4.12 2.56
CA PHE A 89 -0.28 -4.76 3.63
C PHE A 89 -1.22 -5.22 4.74
N TYR A 90 -1.17 -6.50 5.08
CA TYR A 90 -2.00 -7.06 6.13
C TYR A 90 -1.17 -7.95 7.06
N GLY A 91 -1.56 -8.03 8.32
CA GLY A 91 -0.85 -8.80 9.33
C GLY A 91 -1.08 -8.25 10.73
N PRO A 92 -0.41 -8.82 11.76
CA PRO A 92 -0.63 -8.44 13.15
C PRO A 92 -0.33 -6.97 13.40
N ALA A 93 -0.94 -6.42 14.46
CA ALA A 93 -0.62 -5.07 14.91
C ALA A 93 0.85 -4.99 15.37
N GLY A 94 1.51 -3.85 15.11
CA GLY A 94 2.88 -3.63 15.55
C GLY A 94 3.98 -4.26 14.69
N CYS A 95 3.66 -4.95 13.59
CA CYS A 95 4.66 -5.55 12.68
C CYS A 95 5.37 -4.56 11.75
N GLY A 96 5.10 -3.24 11.84
CA GLY A 96 5.83 -2.21 11.11
C GLY A 96 5.28 -1.85 9.73
N LYS A 97 4.01 -2.17 9.40
CA LYS A 97 3.39 -1.87 8.09
C LYS A 97 3.50 -0.41 7.67
N THR A 98 3.15 0.51 8.59
CA THR A 98 3.20 1.96 8.36
C THR A 98 4.63 2.44 8.17
N PHE A 99 5.55 1.97 9.00
CA PHE A 99 6.97 2.30 8.91
C PHE A 99 7.58 1.81 7.58
N PHE A 100 7.25 0.59 7.17
CA PHE A 100 7.70 0.06 5.88
C PHE A 100 7.20 0.90 4.69
N ALA A 101 5.94 1.33 4.72
CA ALA A 101 5.34 2.18 3.68
C ALA A 101 6.07 3.53 3.55
N GLU A 102 6.38 4.16 4.67
CA GLU A 102 7.14 5.41 4.71
C GLU A 102 8.54 5.22 4.11
N LYS A 103 9.26 4.18 4.55
CA LYS A 103 10.60 3.87 4.05
C LYS A 103 10.63 3.44 2.58
N MET A 104 9.55 2.83 2.10
CA MET A 104 9.36 2.54 0.67
C MET A 104 9.27 3.83 -0.16
N ALA A 105 8.52 4.83 0.30
CA ALA A 105 8.44 6.12 -0.38
C ALA A 105 9.79 6.86 -0.38
N GLU A 106 10.53 6.81 0.73
CA GLU A 106 11.89 7.35 0.83
C GLU A 106 12.87 6.66 -0.14
N GLU A 107 12.80 5.32 -0.25
CA GLU A 107 13.67 4.54 -1.14
C GLU A 107 13.50 4.94 -2.61
N VAL A 108 12.25 5.21 -3.01
CA VAL A 108 11.92 5.64 -4.38
C VAL A 108 12.15 7.14 -4.57
N GLY A 109 12.11 7.94 -3.50
CA GLY A 109 12.19 9.39 -3.55
C GLY A 109 10.91 10.05 -4.06
N ILE A 110 9.74 9.54 -3.64
CA ILE A 110 8.42 10.10 -3.96
C ILE A 110 7.74 10.65 -2.72
N HIS A 111 6.75 11.53 -2.90
CA HIS A 111 6.01 12.09 -1.79
C HIS A 111 5.21 11.01 -1.05
N PHE A 112 5.30 10.99 0.27
CA PHE A 112 4.51 10.12 1.14
C PHE A 112 3.37 10.93 1.76
N ILE A 113 2.14 10.46 1.53
CA ILE A 113 0.92 11.08 2.07
C ILE A 113 0.18 10.01 2.85
N LYS A 114 0.22 10.12 4.18
CA LYS A 114 -0.51 9.23 5.08
C LYS A 114 -1.93 9.74 5.29
N VAL A 115 -2.89 8.82 5.26
CA VAL A 115 -4.31 9.07 5.53
C VAL A 115 -4.77 8.08 6.58
N VAL A 116 -5.42 8.58 7.62
CA VAL A 116 -6.05 7.78 8.68
C VAL A 116 -7.57 7.98 8.65
N PRO A 117 -8.39 7.09 9.26
CA PRO A 117 -9.85 7.20 9.22
C PRO A 117 -10.38 8.56 9.65
N ASP A 118 -9.76 9.18 10.65
CA ASP A 118 -10.16 10.50 11.17
C ASP A 118 -10.01 11.62 10.14
N ASP A 119 -9.06 11.51 9.21
CA ASP A 119 -8.88 12.49 8.14
C ASP A 119 -10.07 12.50 7.17
N LEU A 120 -10.74 11.37 7.01
CA LEU A 120 -11.89 11.20 6.13
C LEU A 120 -13.22 11.38 6.87
N ALA A 121 -13.24 11.29 8.19
CA ALA A 121 -14.46 11.44 8.98
C ALA A 121 -15.08 12.82 8.76
N SER A 122 -16.38 12.85 8.53
CA SER A 122 -17.17 14.08 8.41
C SER A 122 -18.48 13.97 9.17
N THR A 123 -18.89 15.08 9.79
CA THR A 123 -20.20 15.21 10.42
C THR A 123 -21.29 15.61 9.44
N MET A 124 -20.92 15.95 8.19
CA MET A 124 -21.84 16.36 7.14
C MET A 124 -22.21 15.18 6.25
N VAL A 125 -23.45 15.15 5.78
CA VAL A 125 -23.90 14.22 4.74
C VAL A 125 -23.07 14.47 3.47
N HIS A 126 -22.48 13.42 2.91
CA HIS A 126 -21.52 13.46 1.78
C HIS A 126 -20.15 14.11 2.04
N GLY A 127 -19.87 14.57 3.25
CA GLY A 127 -18.57 15.21 3.57
C GLY A 127 -17.39 14.26 3.45
N THR A 128 -17.57 12.96 3.70
CA THR A 128 -16.52 11.92 3.54
C THR A 128 -16.13 11.77 2.07
N GLN A 129 -17.08 11.82 1.13
CA GLN A 129 -16.82 11.72 -0.31
C GLN A 129 -15.97 12.91 -0.80
N GLU A 130 -16.32 14.12 -0.37
CA GLU A 130 -15.55 15.33 -0.70
C GLU A 130 -14.12 15.23 -0.19
N LYS A 131 -13.94 14.75 1.05
CA LYS A 131 -12.61 14.55 1.66
C LYS A 131 -11.78 13.51 0.93
N ILE A 132 -12.37 12.38 0.53
CA ILE A 132 -11.70 11.38 -0.31
C ILE A 132 -11.20 12.05 -1.60
N GLY A 133 -12.06 12.79 -2.30
CA GLY A 133 -11.70 13.52 -3.50
C GLY A 133 -10.58 14.54 -3.28
N GLU A 134 -10.58 15.25 -2.16
CA GLU A 134 -9.52 16.20 -1.79
C GLU A 134 -8.18 15.52 -1.53
N VAL A 135 -8.18 14.38 -0.84
CA VAL A 135 -6.98 13.58 -0.58
C VAL A 135 -6.33 13.14 -1.89
N PHE A 136 -7.11 12.59 -2.83
CA PHE A 136 -6.58 12.19 -4.14
C PHE A 136 -6.11 13.40 -4.96
N LYS A 137 -6.83 14.51 -4.98
CA LYS A 137 -6.39 15.76 -5.63
C LYS A 137 -5.10 16.31 -5.03
N ASN A 138 -4.96 16.23 -3.71
CA ASN A 138 -3.72 16.60 -3.04
C ASN A 138 -2.56 15.71 -3.48
N ALA A 139 -2.76 14.39 -3.53
CA ALA A 139 -1.76 13.45 -4.01
C ALA A 139 -1.37 13.70 -5.49
N GLU A 140 -2.34 14.01 -6.35
CA GLU A 140 -2.11 14.38 -7.75
C GLU A 140 -1.23 15.63 -7.90
N ARG A 141 -1.41 16.63 -7.04
CA ARG A 141 -0.58 17.87 -7.04
C ARG A 141 0.87 17.59 -6.66
N HIS A 142 1.10 16.54 -5.87
CA HIS A 142 2.44 16.14 -5.41
C HIS A 142 2.98 14.91 -6.17
N ALA A 143 2.35 14.55 -7.28
CA ALA A 143 2.77 13.39 -8.06
C ALA A 143 4.21 13.54 -8.61
N PRO A 144 5.05 12.49 -8.57
CA PRO A 144 4.72 11.14 -8.12
C PRO A 144 4.60 11.02 -6.59
N ALA A 145 3.50 10.43 -6.13
CA ALA A 145 3.20 10.32 -4.71
C ALA A 145 2.74 8.91 -4.32
N LEU A 146 3.13 8.45 -3.12
CA LEU A 146 2.59 7.26 -2.47
C LEU A 146 1.51 7.70 -1.49
N LEU A 147 0.27 7.35 -1.80
CA LEU A 147 -0.88 7.60 -0.96
C LEU A 147 -1.10 6.36 -0.09
N PHE A 148 -0.86 6.50 1.19
CA PHE A 148 -0.93 5.41 2.16
C PHE A 148 -2.15 5.54 3.06
N PHE A 149 -3.01 4.53 3.01
CA PHE A 149 -4.20 4.42 3.87
C PHE A 149 -3.92 3.47 5.03
N ASP A 150 -3.83 4.01 6.23
CA ASP A 150 -3.69 3.23 7.45
C ASP A 150 -5.07 2.85 8.01
N GLU A 151 -5.19 1.72 8.72
CA GLU A 151 -6.46 1.20 9.23
C GLU A 151 -7.56 1.11 8.15
N PHE A 152 -7.20 0.59 6.99
CA PHE A 152 -8.02 0.62 5.79
C PHE A 152 -9.38 -0.07 5.93
N ASP A 153 -9.50 -1.05 6.81
CA ASP A 153 -10.75 -1.74 7.15
C ASP A 153 -11.80 -0.81 7.78
N ALA A 154 -11.38 0.29 8.42
CA ALA A 154 -12.30 1.31 8.94
C ALA A 154 -12.82 2.24 7.84
N MET A 155 -12.06 2.43 6.74
CA MET A 155 -12.43 3.32 5.64
C MET A 155 -13.34 2.63 4.61
N VAL A 156 -13.14 1.33 4.38
CA VAL A 156 -13.89 0.53 3.39
C VAL A 156 -14.41 -0.77 4.01
N PRO A 157 -15.31 -0.67 5.00
CA PRO A 157 -15.84 -1.82 5.69
C PRO A 157 -16.68 -2.71 4.75
N ARG A 158 -16.70 -4.01 5.06
CA ARG A 158 -17.49 -4.99 4.32
C ARG A 158 -18.98 -4.66 4.36
N ARG A 159 -19.63 -4.70 3.22
CA ARG A 159 -21.09 -4.51 3.10
C ARG A 159 -21.83 -5.62 3.81
N THR A 160 -22.75 -5.25 4.70
CA THR A 160 -23.56 -6.21 5.48
C THR A 160 -24.97 -6.42 4.91
N GLY A 161 -25.31 -5.72 3.81
CA GLY A 161 -26.62 -5.86 3.13
C GLY A 161 -27.79 -5.22 3.86
N ASN A 162 -27.57 -4.46 4.93
CA ASN A 162 -28.65 -3.76 5.63
C ASN A 162 -28.92 -2.39 4.96
N GLU A 163 -30.19 -2.01 4.84
CA GLU A 163 -30.66 -0.76 4.20
C GLU A 163 -30.09 0.52 4.83
N TYR A 164 -29.63 0.45 6.08
CA TYR A 164 -28.97 1.58 6.77
C TYR A 164 -27.59 1.95 6.24
N ASN A 165 -27.01 1.14 5.35
CA ASN A 165 -25.61 1.32 4.88
C ASN A 165 -25.50 1.97 3.49
N GLN A 166 -26.57 2.54 2.92
CA GLN A 166 -26.52 3.17 1.58
C GLN A 166 -25.50 4.32 1.49
N HIS A 167 -25.25 5.04 2.58
CA HIS A 167 -24.25 6.08 2.62
C HIS A 167 -22.81 5.50 2.51
N TYR A 168 -22.52 4.43 3.25
CA TYR A 168 -21.22 3.74 3.16
C TYR A 168 -20.99 3.12 1.79
N ASP A 169 -22.03 2.58 1.16
CA ASP A 169 -21.91 2.03 -0.20
C ASP A 169 -21.52 3.11 -1.22
N SER A 170 -22.01 4.32 -1.04
CA SER A 170 -21.69 5.48 -1.87
C SER A 170 -20.22 5.92 -1.66
N GLU A 171 -19.76 5.99 -0.42
CA GLU A 171 -18.38 6.35 -0.06
C GLU A 171 -17.38 5.32 -0.59
N VAL A 172 -17.66 4.03 -0.42
CA VAL A 172 -16.85 2.94 -0.98
C VAL A 172 -16.82 3.02 -2.50
N ASN A 173 -17.93 3.31 -3.17
CA ASN A 173 -17.97 3.42 -4.62
C ASN A 173 -17.13 4.61 -5.14
N GLU A 174 -17.18 5.78 -4.47
CA GLU A 174 -16.33 6.93 -4.81
C GLU A 174 -14.85 6.58 -4.66
N PHE A 175 -14.48 5.96 -3.54
CA PHE A 175 -13.11 5.48 -3.31
C PHE A 175 -12.65 4.53 -4.41
N LEU A 176 -13.50 3.56 -4.80
CA LEU A 176 -13.21 2.62 -5.88
C LEU A 176 -13.01 3.32 -7.23
N CYS A 177 -13.78 4.37 -7.49
CA CYS A 177 -13.64 5.17 -8.71
C CYS A 177 -12.29 5.89 -8.76
N MET A 178 -11.87 6.48 -7.65
CA MET A 178 -10.59 7.17 -7.52
C MET A 178 -9.40 6.21 -7.67
N LEU A 179 -9.46 5.02 -7.08
CA LEU A 179 -8.42 3.99 -7.19
C LEU A 179 -8.14 3.60 -8.66
N ASN A 180 -9.19 3.42 -9.46
CA ASN A 180 -9.06 2.97 -10.86
C ASN A 180 -8.18 3.89 -11.72
N HIS A 181 -8.08 5.17 -11.38
CA HIS A 181 -7.40 6.20 -12.16
C HIS A 181 -6.16 6.80 -11.48
N ALA A 182 -5.86 6.36 -10.26
CA ALA A 182 -4.78 6.94 -9.45
C ALA A 182 -3.40 6.80 -10.14
N SER A 183 -3.07 5.60 -10.60
CA SER A 183 -1.77 5.32 -11.23
C SER A 183 -1.54 6.11 -12.53
N ASP A 184 -2.61 6.41 -13.29
CA ASP A 184 -2.54 7.23 -14.50
C ASP A 184 -2.10 8.66 -14.20
N LYS A 185 -2.41 9.13 -13.00
CA LYS A 185 -2.08 10.48 -12.51
C LYS A 185 -0.78 10.53 -11.70
N GLY A 186 -0.06 9.41 -11.62
CA GLY A 186 1.18 9.30 -10.84
C GLY A 186 0.97 9.17 -9.34
N VAL A 187 -0.23 8.77 -8.91
CA VAL A 187 -0.55 8.46 -7.52
C VAL A 187 -0.57 6.95 -7.34
N TYR A 188 0.27 6.44 -6.47
CA TYR A 188 0.37 5.02 -6.15
C TYR A 188 -0.28 4.78 -4.81
N VAL A 189 -1.10 3.73 -4.72
CA VAL A 189 -1.88 3.45 -3.52
C VAL A 189 -1.32 2.26 -2.78
N LEU A 190 -1.10 2.46 -1.51
CA LEU A 190 -0.75 1.44 -0.55
C LEU A 190 -1.69 1.53 0.65
N ALA A 191 -2.27 0.44 1.03
CA ALA A 191 -3.16 0.37 2.19
C ALA A 191 -2.60 -0.58 3.25
N ALA A 192 -2.96 -0.39 4.51
CA ALA A 192 -2.61 -1.28 5.60
C ALA A 192 -3.80 -1.61 6.48
N THR A 193 -3.88 -2.86 6.94
CA THR A 193 -4.91 -3.32 7.87
C THR A 193 -4.40 -4.42 8.79
N ASN A 194 -4.99 -4.51 9.98
CA ASN A 194 -4.85 -5.66 10.86
C ASN A 194 -6.01 -6.66 10.65
N HIS A 195 -7.07 -6.26 9.95
CA HIS A 195 -8.34 -6.99 9.80
C HIS A 195 -8.77 -7.13 8.34
N PRO A 196 -8.00 -7.86 7.51
CA PRO A 196 -8.29 -7.98 6.07
C PRO A 196 -9.66 -8.60 5.78
N GLU A 197 -10.20 -9.39 6.70
CA GLU A 197 -11.52 -10.01 6.59
C GLU A 197 -12.68 -8.99 6.70
N ARG A 198 -12.42 -7.80 7.23
CA ARG A 198 -13.41 -6.73 7.37
C ARG A 198 -13.53 -5.83 6.14
N ILE A 199 -12.58 -5.92 5.21
CA ILE A 199 -12.57 -5.08 4.01
C ILE A 199 -13.60 -5.55 3.00
N ASP A 200 -14.26 -4.60 2.31
CA ASP A 200 -15.15 -4.88 1.19
C ASP A 200 -14.38 -5.58 0.06
N LYS A 201 -14.88 -6.75 -0.36
CA LYS A 201 -14.26 -7.56 -1.42
C LYS A 201 -14.18 -6.85 -2.77
N ALA A 202 -15.01 -5.84 -3.00
CA ALA A 202 -14.96 -5.07 -4.24
C ALA A 202 -13.65 -4.30 -4.40
N VAL A 203 -13.01 -3.91 -3.29
CA VAL A 203 -11.72 -3.20 -3.29
C VAL A 203 -10.58 -4.14 -3.72
N LEU A 204 -10.68 -5.42 -3.39
CA LEU A 204 -9.66 -6.44 -3.63
C LEU A 204 -9.73 -7.04 -5.05
N ARG A 205 -10.40 -6.36 -5.99
CA ARG A 205 -10.47 -6.77 -7.39
C ARG A 205 -9.30 -6.17 -8.18
N THR A 206 -8.84 -6.90 -9.19
CA THR A 206 -7.81 -6.44 -10.14
C THR A 206 -8.15 -5.07 -10.71
N GLY A 207 -7.16 -4.18 -10.77
CA GLY A 207 -7.30 -2.78 -11.18
C GLY A 207 -7.63 -1.83 -10.02
N ARG A 208 -7.67 -2.33 -8.77
CA ARG A 208 -7.90 -1.56 -7.54
C ARG A 208 -6.77 -1.83 -6.55
N ILE A 209 -6.94 -2.84 -5.68
CA ILE A 209 -5.83 -3.41 -4.91
C ILE A 209 -5.41 -4.69 -5.63
N ASP A 210 -4.27 -4.63 -6.29
CA ASP A 210 -3.80 -5.70 -7.18
C ASP A 210 -3.04 -6.76 -6.41
N GLU A 211 -2.37 -6.37 -5.32
CA GLU A 211 -1.47 -7.23 -4.59
C GLU A 211 -1.74 -7.19 -3.08
N LEU A 212 -1.81 -8.38 -2.49
CA LEU A 212 -1.99 -8.60 -1.07
C LEU A 212 -0.67 -9.10 -0.50
N VAL A 213 -0.14 -8.37 0.47
CA VAL A 213 1.18 -8.63 1.03
C VAL A 213 1.06 -8.86 2.52
N TYR A 214 1.36 -10.09 2.96
CA TYR A 214 1.40 -10.40 4.38
C TYR A 214 2.69 -9.85 5.00
N VAL A 215 2.54 -9.09 6.07
CA VAL A 215 3.65 -8.56 6.87
C VAL A 215 3.61 -9.22 8.23
N ASP A 216 4.58 -10.08 8.47
CA ASP A 216 4.68 -10.83 9.71
C ASP A 216 5.39 -10.04 10.82
N MET A 217 5.29 -10.54 12.04
CA MET A 217 6.11 -10.05 13.13
C MET A 217 7.60 -10.29 12.84
N PRO A 218 8.49 -9.39 13.27
CA PRO A 218 9.92 -9.58 13.07
C PRO A 218 10.39 -10.86 13.76
N ASP A 219 11.15 -11.68 13.04
CA ASP A 219 11.83 -12.84 13.58
C ASP A 219 12.97 -12.44 14.51
N HIS A 220 13.65 -13.40 15.11
CA HIS A 220 14.73 -13.15 16.07
C HIS A 220 15.85 -12.29 15.47
N GLU A 221 16.29 -12.59 14.24
CA GLU A 221 17.37 -11.87 13.56
C GLU A 221 16.94 -10.44 13.18
N ALA A 222 15.69 -10.27 12.76
CA ALA A 222 15.14 -8.95 12.49
C ALA A 222 15.03 -8.09 13.76
N ARG A 223 14.59 -8.69 14.91
CA ARG A 223 14.57 -7.98 16.19
C ARG A 223 15.97 -7.58 16.65
N LYS A 224 16.95 -8.48 16.53
CA LYS A 224 18.34 -8.21 16.84
C LYS A 224 18.90 -7.06 16.02
N SER A 225 18.64 -7.08 14.71
CA SER A 225 19.05 -6.01 13.79
C SER A 225 18.34 -4.69 14.11
N LEU A 226 17.07 -4.72 14.51
CA LEU A 226 16.32 -3.54 14.92
C LEU A 226 16.91 -2.92 16.20
N PHE A 227 17.22 -3.73 17.21
CA PHE A 227 17.90 -3.25 18.42
C PHE A 227 19.27 -2.66 18.09
N ALA A 228 20.02 -3.27 17.20
CA ALA A 228 21.32 -2.76 16.78
C ALA A 228 21.20 -1.36 16.13
N LEU A 229 20.22 -1.17 15.24
CA LEU A 229 19.94 0.12 14.58
C LEU A 229 19.50 1.19 15.57
N GLU A 230 18.59 0.88 16.50
CA GLU A 230 18.09 1.86 17.46
C GLU A 230 19.16 2.22 18.51
N LEU A 231 19.87 1.23 19.04
CA LEU A 231 20.92 1.46 20.03
C LEU A 231 22.16 2.18 19.44
N ALA A 232 22.39 2.08 18.13
CA ALA A 232 23.47 2.83 17.48
C ALA A 232 23.26 4.35 17.54
N LYS A 233 22.02 4.80 17.71
CA LYS A 233 21.64 6.22 17.82
C LYS A 233 21.82 6.78 19.25
N LEU A 234 22.02 5.92 20.23
CA LEU A 234 22.08 6.28 21.65
C LEU A 234 23.49 6.11 22.19
N PRO A 235 23.92 6.96 23.15
CA PRO A 235 25.09 6.68 23.96
C PRO A 235 24.88 5.36 24.69
N ARG A 236 25.71 4.37 24.49
CA ARG A 236 25.56 3.04 25.09
C ARG A 236 26.86 2.57 25.74
N GLU A 237 26.73 1.70 26.73
CA GLU A 237 27.82 0.91 27.26
C GLU A 237 28.28 -0.15 26.24
N GLU A 238 29.56 -0.44 26.23
CA GLU A 238 30.10 -1.53 25.43
C GLU A 238 29.67 -2.88 26.02
N GLY A 239 29.36 -3.85 25.14
CA GLY A 239 29.10 -5.23 25.55
C GLY A 239 27.62 -5.60 25.78
N ILE A 240 26.67 -4.82 25.25
CA ILE A 240 25.24 -5.21 25.31
C ILE A 240 25.02 -6.47 24.46
N ASP A 241 24.48 -7.51 25.10
CA ASP A 241 24.12 -8.77 24.46
C ASP A 241 22.83 -8.61 23.65
N MET A 242 22.96 -8.46 22.32
CA MET A 242 21.84 -8.28 21.38
C MET A 242 20.96 -9.52 21.27
N ASP A 243 21.53 -10.72 21.42
CA ASP A 243 20.75 -11.96 21.37
C ASP A 243 19.82 -12.07 22.56
N ARG A 244 20.27 -11.65 23.74
CA ARG A 244 19.44 -11.59 24.95
C ARG A 244 18.34 -10.55 24.87
N LEU A 245 18.58 -9.41 24.20
CA LEU A 245 17.55 -8.38 23.99
C LEU A 245 16.50 -8.82 22.98
N ALA A 246 16.88 -9.62 21.99
CA ALA A 246 16.00 -10.07 20.93
C ALA A 246 15.10 -11.27 21.33
N HIS A 247 15.31 -11.86 22.49
CA HIS A 247 14.50 -12.95 23.04
C HIS A 247 13.19 -12.42 23.60
#